data_86517add5caaebb3a130c2365aa4f166
#
_entry.id   86517add5caaebb3a130c2365aa4f166
#
_cell.length_a   1.000
_cell.length_b   1.000
_cell.length_c   1.000
_cell.angle_alpha   90.00
_cell.angle_beta   90.00
_cell.angle_gamma   90.00
#
_symmetry.space_group_name_H-M   'P 1'
#
loop_
_entity.id
_entity.type
_entity.pdbx_description
1 polymer ?
#
loop_
_entity_poly.entity_id
_entity_poly.type
_entity_poly.pdbx_seq_one_letter_code
_entity_poly.pdbx_strand_id
1 'polypeptide(L)'
;MKINIKSKLSEFIKQNNLFDDSRIISYLPNITIETDKIKTIMINEVVPTNTNDDFYSVDKDADYLKTTIPLFDSAGIKVSNINDILDMGIYITNAVKLPKSEYTITRDTIKLHMPILEEEIKLFKNLEVVMLMGDVAKKSFNMITKKHIKKNVIPSIST
;
A
#
# COMPACT_ATOMS: atom_id res chain seq x y z
N MET A 1 6.83 14.89 -11.07
CA MET A 1 8.20 14.51 -10.63
C MET A 1 8.27 12.99 -10.44
N LYS A 2 9.27 12.38 -11.08
CA LYS A 2 9.49 10.94 -10.93
C LYS A 2 10.18 10.62 -9.62
N ILE A 3 9.60 9.71 -8.86
CA ILE A 3 10.13 9.28 -7.56
C ILE A 3 10.17 7.76 -7.52
N ASN A 4 11.29 7.21 -7.03
CA ASN A 4 11.34 5.79 -6.69
C ASN A 4 10.80 5.61 -5.28
N ILE A 5 9.69 4.89 -5.16
CA ILE A 5 8.96 4.73 -3.90
C ILE A 5 9.83 4.03 -2.86
N LYS A 6 10.47 2.92 -3.24
CA LYS A 6 11.34 2.16 -2.32
C LYS A 6 12.44 3.04 -1.75
N SER A 7 13.10 3.84 -2.58
CA SER A 7 14.18 4.71 -2.12
C SER A 7 13.69 5.75 -1.14
N LYS A 8 12.55 6.37 -1.40
CA LYS A 8 11.96 7.38 -0.51
C LYS A 8 11.56 6.79 0.84
N LEU A 9 10.89 5.65 0.83
CA LEU A 9 10.45 5.03 2.07
C LEU A 9 11.61 4.43 2.86
N SER A 10 12.64 3.90 2.19
CA SER A 10 13.85 3.41 2.85
C SER A 10 14.57 4.52 3.59
N GLU A 11 14.69 5.68 2.96
CA GLU A 11 15.29 6.86 3.59
C GLU A 11 14.50 7.28 4.82
N PHE A 12 13.19 7.35 4.72
CA PHE A 12 12.31 7.70 5.83
C PHE A 12 12.44 6.73 7.01
N ILE A 13 12.47 5.43 6.74
CA ILE A 13 12.61 4.39 7.76
C ILE A 13 13.95 4.55 8.50
N LYS A 14 15.03 4.77 7.76
CA LYS A 14 16.37 4.93 8.33
C LYS A 14 16.50 6.20 9.18
N GLN A 15 15.98 7.31 8.67
CA GLN A 15 16.05 8.59 9.37
C GLN A 15 15.25 8.60 10.67
N ASN A 16 14.20 7.80 10.77
CA ASN A 16 13.30 7.77 11.93
C ASN A 16 13.50 6.52 12.81
N ASN A 17 14.45 5.66 12.50
CA ASN A 17 14.73 4.43 13.23
C ASN A 17 13.48 3.59 13.51
N LEU A 18 12.64 3.41 12.50
CA LEU A 18 11.32 2.83 12.70
C LEU A 18 11.32 1.31 12.88
N PHE A 19 12.30 0.63 12.32
CA PHE A 19 12.35 -0.83 12.32
C PHE A 19 13.77 -1.33 12.52
N ASP A 20 13.91 -2.36 13.38
CA ASP A 20 15.17 -3.09 13.52
C ASP A 20 15.33 -4.17 12.46
N ASP A 21 14.19 -4.64 11.90
CA ASP A 21 14.18 -5.69 10.89
C ASP A 21 14.47 -5.12 9.51
N SER A 22 15.71 -5.32 9.05
CA SER A 22 16.16 -4.81 7.74
C SER A 22 15.43 -5.44 6.57
N ARG A 23 14.74 -6.57 6.76
CA ARG A 23 13.95 -7.21 5.68
C ARG A 23 12.85 -6.30 5.15
N ILE A 24 12.39 -5.35 5.96
CA ILE A 24 11.31 -4.45 5.54
C ILE A 24 11.64 -3.72 4.23
N ILE A 25 12.90 -3.40 4.02
CA ILE A 25 13.33 -2.70 2.81
C ILE A 25 13.03 -3.52 1.55
N SER A 26 13.19 -4.85 1.61
CA SER A 26 12.93 -5.73 0.48
C SER A 26 11.45 -5.83 0.11
N TYR A 27 10.56 -5.49 1.04
CA TYR A 27 9.11 -5.54 0.82
C TYR A 27 8.51 -4.21 0.39
N LEU A 28 9.31 -3.15 0.28
CA LEU A 28 8.82 -1.85 -0.17
C LEU A 28 8.62 -1.84 -1.69
N PRO A 29 7.62 -1.08 -2.18
CA PRO A 29 7.35 -1.02 -3.62
C PRO A 29 8.54 -0.48 -4.40
N ASN A 30 9.16 -1.33 -5.21
CA ASN A 30 10.29 -0.93 -6.04
C ASN A 30 9.81 -0.47 -7.41
N ILE A 31 9.30 0.75 -7.46
CA ILE A 31 8.75 1.34 -8.67
C ILE A 31 9.08 2.84 -8.72
N THR A 32 9.42 3.32 -9.91
CA THR A 32 9.64 4.74 -10.17
C THR A 32 8.45 5.27 -10.94
N ILE A 33 7.75 6.24 -10.38
CA ILE A 33 6.51 6.76 -10.96
C ILE A 33 6.44 8.28 -10.92
N GLU A 34 5.60 8.83 -11.79
CA GLU A 34 5.19 10.23 -11.77
C GLU A 34 4.13 10.39 -10.67
N THR A 35 4.54 10.85 -9.50
CA THR A 35 3.64 10.93 -8.35
C THR A 35 2.49 11.92 -8.57
N ASP A 36 2.70 12.95 -9.39
CA ASP A 36 1.68 13.95 -9.70
C ASP A 36 0.50 13.39 -10.49
N LYS A 37 0.69 12.27 -11.18
CA LYS A 37 -0.34 11.64 -12.00
C LYS A 37 -1.24 10.68 -11.20
N ILE A 38 -0.84 10.35 -9.99
CA ILE A 38 -1.61 9.44 -9.14
C ILE A 38 -2.74 10.22 -8.46
N LYS A 39 -3.97 9.77 -8.71
CA LYS A 39 -5.18 10.35 -8.11
C LYS A 39 -5.90 9.39 -7.20
N THR A 40 -5.62 8.11 -7.31
CA THR A 40 -6.22 7.06 -6.49
C THR A 40 -5.14 6.19 -5.88
N ILE A 41 -5.24 5.95 -4.58
CA ILE A 41 -4.44 4.94 -3.91
C ILE A 41 -5.34 3.79 -3.47
N MET A 42 -4.94 2.57 -3.82
CA MET A 42 -5.63 1.35 -3.42
C MET A 42 -4.77 0.67 -2.35
N ILE A 43 -5.30 0.59 -1.13
CA ILE A 43 -4.56 0.05 0.02
C ILE A 43 -5.07 -1.34 0.34
N ASN A 44 -4.21 -2.34 0.15
CA ASN A 44 -4.46 -3.73 0.52
C ASN A 44 -3.92 -3.98 1.93
N GLU A 45 -3.94 -5.23 2.37
CA GLU A 45 -3.69 -5.55 3.78
C GLU A 45 -2.22 -5.75 4.11
N VAL A 46 -1.58 -6.78 3.55
CA VAL A 46 -0.23 -7.18 3.93
C VAL A 46 0.56 -7.66 2.71
N VAL A 47 1.88 -7.40 2.72
CA VAL A 47 2.78 -7.89 1.68
C VAL A 47 2.84 -9.42 1.68
N PRO A 48 3.06 -10.05 0.51
CA PRO A 48 3.22 -11.51 0.45
C PRO A 48 4.55 -11.94 1.04
N THR A 49 4.65 -13.18 1.46
CA THR A 49 5.91 -13.75 1.97
C THR A 49 7.00 -13.73 0.90
N ASN A 50 6.64 -14.07 -0.33
CA ASN A 50 7.54 -14.02 -1.47
C ASN A 50 7.37 -12.66 -2.19
N THR A 51 8.42 -11.86 -2.23
CA THR A 51 8.39 -10.54 -2.87
C THR A 51 8.04 -10.60 -4.35
N ASN A 52 8.27 -11.73 -5.01
CA ASN A 52 7.90 -11.92 -6.42
C ASN A 52 6.39 -11.95 -6.65
N ASP A 53 5.61 -12.13 -5.60
CA ASP A 53 4.15 -12.18 -5.67
C ASP A 53 3.48 -10.82 -5.46
N ASP A 54 4.24 -9.79 -5.12
CA ASP A 54 3.70 -8.45 -4.89
C ASP A 54 3.46 -7.69 -6.21
N PHE A 55 2.73 -6.60 -6.12
CA PHE A 55 2.22 -5.82 -7.26
C PHE A 55 3.31 -5.31 -8.22
N TYR A 56 4.47 -4.91 -7.69
CA TYR A 56 5.54 -4.29 -8.49
C TYR A 56 6.68 -5.26 -8.77
N SER A 57 6.41 -6.55 -8.66
CA SER A 57 7.33 -7.59 -9.07
C SER A 57 7.54 -7.58 -10.58
N VAL A 58 8.73 -8.00 -11.01
CA VAL A 58 9.00 -8.22 -12.44
C VAL A 58 8.38 -9.52 -12.95
N ASP A 59 7.88 -10.37 -12.05
CA ASP A 59 7.25 -11.64 -12.39
C ASP A 59 5.85 -11.41 -12.93
N LYS A 60 5.58 -11.90 -14.15
CA LYS A 60 4.27 -11.80 -14.79
C LYS A 60 3.18 -12.57 -14.04
N ASP A 61 3.58 -13.59 -13.29
CA ASP A 61 2.67 -14.49 -12.57
C ASP A 61 2.56 -14.13 -11.09
N ALA A 62 2.90 -12.90 -10.71
CA ALA A 62 2.76 -12.43 -9.34
C ALA A 62 1.33 -12.67 -8.81
N ASP A 63 1.22 -13.39 -7.69
CA ASP A 63 -0.08 -13.81 -7.14
C ASP A 63 -1.04 -12.66 -6.89
N TYR A 64 -0.53 -11.54 -6.39
CA TYR A 64 -1.38 -10.39 -6.08
C TYR A 64 -1.98 -9.76 -7.34
N LEU A 65 -1.27 -9.80 -8.46
CA LEU A 65 -1.80 -9.33 -9.74
C LEU A 65 -2.83 -10.30 -10.31
N LYS A 66 -2.65 -11.60 -10.12
CA LYS A 66 -3.64 -12.61 -10.56
C LYS A 66 -5.01 -12.41 -9.91
N THR A 67 -5.03 -11.85 -8.71
CA THR A 67 -6.27 -11.53 -8.00
C THR A 67 -6.81 -10.16 -8.42
N THR A 68 -5.94 -9.19 -8.60
CA THR A 68 -6.31 -7.80 -8.83
C THR A 68 -6.77 -7.54 -10.26
N ILE A 69 -6.11 -8.11 -11.26
CA ILE A 69 -6.49 -7.94 -12.67
C ILE A 69 -7.94 -8.36 -12.93
N PRO A 70 -8.41 -9.53 -12.44
CA PRO A 70 -9.81 -9.90 -12.59
C PRO A 70 -10.80 -8.94 -11.92
N LEU A 71 -10.40 -8.29 -10.82
CA LEU A 71 -11.25 -7.28 -10.17
C LEU A 71 -11.49 -6.09 -11.09
N PHE A 72 -10.46 -5.60 -11.78
CA PHE A 72 -10.61 -4.55 -12.76
C PHE A 72 -11.47 -5.00 -13.94
N ASP A 73 -11.26 -6.22 -14.43
CA ASP A 73 -12.06 -6.77 -15.54
C ASP A 73 -13.53 -6.86 -15.15
N SER A 74 -13.86 -7.32 -13.95
CA SER A 74 -15.25 -7.40 -13.47
C SER A 74 -15.91 -6.02 -13.34
N ALA A 75 -15.12 -4.98 -13.18
CA ALA A 75 -15.58 -3.59 -13.17
C ALA A 75 -15.65 -2.97 -14.57
N GLY A 76 -15.38 -3.75 -15.61
CA GLY A 76 -15.40 -3.28 -17.00
C GLY A 76 -14.13 -2.57 -17.45
N ILE A 77 -13.04 -2.69 -16.68
CA ILE A 77 -11.76 -2.04 -16.97
C ILE A 77 -10.74 -3.12 -17.34
N LYS A 78 -10.31 -3.12 -18.59
CA LYS A 78 -9.33 -4.10 -19.07
C LYS A 78 -7.91 -3.62 -18.80
N VAL A 79 -7.19 -4.36 -17.96
CA VAL A 79 -5.78 -4.15 -17.67
C VAL A 79 -5.04 -5.49 -17.83
N SER A 80 -3.82 -5.43 -18.29
CA SER A 80 -3.00 -6.64 -18.50
C SER A 80 -1.84 -6.74 -17.52
N ASN A 81 -1.39 -5.60 -16.97
CA ASN A 81 -0.24 -5.55 -16.08
C ASN A 81 -0.36 -4.34 -15.14
N ILE A 82 0.60 -4.23 -14.23
CA ILE A 82 0.62 -3.12 -13.26
C ILE A 82 0.81 -1.75 -13.93
N ASN A 83 1.50 -1.70 -15.04
CA ASN A 83 1.72 -0.42 -15.74
C ASN A 83 0.41 0.14 -16.30
N ASP A 84 -0.47 -0.72 -16.77
CA ASP A 84 -1.80 -0.30 -17.23
C ASP A 84 -2.60 0.35 -16.09
N ILE A 85 -2.47 -0.19 -14.87
CA ILE A 85 -3.12 0.35 -13.68
C ILE A 85 -2.52 1.70 -13.31
N LEU A 86 -1.20 1.79 -13.26
CA LEU A 86 -0.49 3.05 -12.97
C LEU A 86 -0.82 4.13 -13.99
N ASP A 87 -0.94 3.77 -15.27
CA ASP A 87 -1.27 4.71 -16.34
C ASP A 87 -2.67 5.31 -16.18
N MET A 88 -3.56 4.64 -15.47
CA MET A 88 -4.87 5.17 -15.09
C MET A 88 -4.83 6.11 -13.89
N GLY A 89 -3.66 6.34 -13.31
CA GLY A 89 -3.50 7.17 -12.12
C GLY A 89 -3.82 6.44 -10.81
N ILE A 90 -3.72 5.11 -10.80
CA ILE A 90 -3.98 4.28 -9.62
C ILE A 90 -2.65 3.68 -9.13
N TYR A 91 -2.33 3.95 -7.86
CA TYR A 91 -1.20 3.34 -7.16
C TYR A 91 -1.74 2.32 -6.15
N ILE A 92 -1.16 1.11 -6.15
CA ILE A 92 -1.58 0.05 -5.24
C ILE A 92 -0.48 -0.18 -4.21
N THR A 93 -0.85 -0.35 -2.95
CA THR A 93 0.10 -0.65 -1.88
C THR A 93 -0.54 -1.55 -0.81
N ASN A 94 0.26 -1.94 0.17
CA ASN A 94 -0.17 -2.73 1.32
C ASN A 94 0.05 -1.93 2.61
N ALA A 95 -0.89 -2.05 3.54
CA ALA A 95 -0.82 -1.32 4.82
C ALA A 95 0.30 -1.85 5.71
N VAL A 96 0.52 -3.16 5.73
CA VAL A 96 1.55 -3.82 6.54
C VAL A 96 2.69 -4.25 5.62
N LYS A 97 3.91 -3.81 5.95
CA LYS A 97 5.08 -3.90 5.08
C LYS A 97 6.00 -5.10 5.39
N LEU A 98 5.59 -5.96 6.28
CA LEU A 98 6.25 -7.25 6.54
C LEU A 98 5.21 -8.36 6.48
N PRO A 99 5.58 -9.56 6.01
CA PRO A 99 4.65 -10.68 5.96
C PRO A 99 4.13 -11.03 7.35
N LYS A 100 2.87 -11.41 7.43
CA LYS A 100 2.29 -11.83 8.70
C LYS A 100 2.92 -13.16 9.14
N SER A 101 3.24 -13.25 10.44
CA SER A 101 3.76 -14.47 11.05
C SER A 101 2.65 -15.32 11.66
N GLU A 102 1.47 -14.75 11.84
CA GLU A 102 0.30 -15.40 12.44
C GLU A 102 -0.90 -15.27 11.52
N TYR A 103 -1.97 -16.00 11.86
CA TYR A 103 -3.20 -15.99 11.07
C TYR A 103 -3.84 -14.60 10.99
N THR A 104 -3.85 -13.88 12.11
CA THR A 104 -4.44 -12.54 12.19
C THR A 104 -3.36 -11.48 12.33
N ILE A 105 -3.65 -10.28 11.83
CA ILE A 105 -2.79 -9.10 11.99
C ILE A 105 -3.33 -8.28 13.15
N THR A 106 -2.49 -8.11 14.19
CA THR A 106 -2.88 -7.40 15.40
C THR A 106 -2.94 -5.89 15.16
N ARG A 107 -3.71 -5.20 16.01
CA ARG A 107 -3.76 -3.74 16.01
C ARG A 107 -2.38 -3.11 16.24
N ASP A 108 -1.58 -3.71 17.11
CA ASP A 108 -0.22 -3.21 17.39
C ASP A 108 0.68 -3.31 16.16
N THR A 109 0.57 -4.39 15.39
CA THR A 109 1.29 -4.53 14.12
C THR A 109 0.87 -3.45 13.13
N ILE A 110 -0.43 -3.21 12.99
CA ILE A 110 -0.95 -2.16 12.11
C ILE A 110 -0.38 -0.80 12.54
N LYS A 111 -0.42 -0.50 13.83
CA LYS A 111 0.09 0.74 14.38
C LYS A 111 1.60 0.93 14.13
N LEU A 112 2.36 -0.16 14.20
CA LEU A 112 3.80 -0.12 13.95
C LEU A 112 4.12 0.27 12.50
N HIS A 113 3.34 -0.22 11.54
CA HIS A 113 3.55 0.05 10.12
C HIS A 113 2.90 1.35 9.63
N MET A 114 1.97 1.90 10.40
CA MET A 114 1.18 3.07 9.99
C MET A 114 2.04 4.28 9.58
N PRO A 115 3.15 4.64 10.26
CA PRO A 115 3.96 5.79 9.84
C PRO A 115 4.52 5.65 8.41
N ILE A 116 4.84 4.43 7.97
CA ILE A 116 5.34 4.20 6.61
C ILE A 116 4.22 4.44 5.60
N LEU A 117 3.02 3.91 5.86
CA LEU A 117 1.88 4.12 4.99
C LEU A 117 1.53 5.61 4.89
N GLU A 118 1.55 6.32 6.01
CA GLU A 118 1.29 7.76 6.03
C GLU A 118 2.29 8.51 5.15
N GLU A 119 3.58 8.20 5.26
CA GLU A 119 4.61 8.82 4.44
C GLU A 119 4.43 8.48 2.96
N GLU A 120 4.05 7.26 2.66
CA GLU A 120 3.77 6.82 1.31
C GLU A 120 2.61 7.61 0.69
N ILE A 121 1.52 7.77 1.42
CA ILE A 121 0.36 8.56 0.98
C ILE A 121 0.75 10.00 0.68
N LYS A 122 1.60 10.59 1.50
CA LYS A 122 2.05 11.99 1.34
C LYS A 122 2.84 12.24 0.06
N LEU A 123 3.36 11.19 -0.59
CA LEU A 123 4.07 11.34 -1.86
C LEU A 123 3.16 11.78 -3.00
N PHE A 124 1.85 11.59 -2.86
CA PHE A 124 0.87 11.82 -3.93
C PHE A 124 0.05 13.08 -3.65
N LYS A 125 0.59 14.23 -4.05
CA LYS A 125 -0.03 15.53 -3.76
C LYS A 125 -1.38 15.78 -4.44
N ASN A 126 -1.67 15.04 -5.52
CA ASN A 126 -2.93 15.19 -6.27
C ASN A 126 -3.93 14.07 -5.97
N LEU A 127 -3.71 13.35 -4.87
CA LEU A 127 -4.57 12.24 -4.47
C LEU A 127 -5.99 12.72 -4.18
N GLU A 128 -6.97 12.06 -4.79
CA GLU A 128 -8.40 12.38 -4.65
C GLU A 128 -9.20 11.25 -4.00
N VAL A 129 -8.76 10.00 -4.22
CA VAL A 129 -9.52 8.81 -3.80
C VAL A 129 -8.62 7.84 -3.06
N VAL A 130 -9.11 7.33 -1.93
CA VAL A 130 -8.47 6.24 -1.20
C VAL A 130 -9.41 5.05 -1.20
N MET A 131 -8.96 3.93 -1.77
CA MET A 131 -9.71 2.67 -1.79
C MET A 131 -9.12 1.75 -0.72
N LEU A 132 -9.95 1.33 0.22
CA LEU A 132 -9.54 0.49 1.34
C LEU A 132 -10.00 -0.95 1.08
N MET A 133 -9.06 -1.82 0.80
CA MET A 133 -9.31 -3.20 0.38
C MET A 133 -9.14 -4.14 1.58
N GLY A 134 -10.10 -4.11 2.49
CA GLY A 134 -10.14 -4.99 3.65
C GLY A 134 -10.04 -4.28 4.98
N ASP A 135 -10.21 -5.05 6.04
CA ASP A 135 -10.30 -4.54 7.41
C ASP A 135 -8.98 -3.94 7.92
N VAL A 136 -7.86 -4.57 7.60
CA VAL A 136 -6.54 -4.07 7.99
C VAL A 136 -6.26 -2.71 7.36
N ALA A 137 -6.57 -2.56 6.08
CA ALA A 137 -6.42 -1.29 5.37
C ALA A 137 -7.28 -0.20 6.00
N LYS A 138 -8.53 -0.52 6.32
CA LYS A 138 -9.47 0.40 6.99
C LYS A 138 -8.94 0.85 8.34
N LYS A 139 -8.49 -0.09 9.18
CA LYS A 139 -7.94 0.22 10.50
C LYS A 139 -6.71 1.09 10.41
N SER A 140 -5.80 0.77 9.49
CA SER A 140 -4.57 1.54 9.28
C SER A 140 -4.87 2.98 8.85
N PHE A 141 -5.77 3.15 7.88
CA PHE A 141 -6.14 4.48 7.39
C PHE A 141 -6.86 5.30 8.47
N ASN A 142 -7.74 4.68 9.25
CA ASN A 142 -8.39 5.35 10.38
C ASN A 142 -7.39 5.82 11.43
N MET A 143 -6.33 5.06 11.69
CA MET A 143 -5.27 5.49 12.61
C MET A 143 -4.55 6.74 12.10
N ILE A 144 -4.32 6.82 10.79
CA ILE A 144 -3.68 7.99 10.17
C ILE A 144 -4.59 9.21 10.29
N THR A 145 -5.85 9.10 9.88
CA THR A 145 -6.78 10.22 9.88
C THR A 145 -7.11 10.69 11.29
N LYS A 146 -7.18 9.78 12.25
CA LYS A 146 -7.45 10.11 13.65
C LYS A 146 -6.39 10.99 14.28
N LYS A 147 -5.14 10.90 13.83
CA LYS A 147 -4.07 11.82 14.27
C LYS A 147 -4.38 13.27 13.90
N HIS A 148 -5.08 13.48 12.79
CA HIS A 148 -5.34 14.82 12.25
C HIS A 148 -6.70 15.36 12.64
N ILE A 149 -7.75 14.52 12.63
CA ILE A 149 -9.12 14.97 12.89
C ILE A 149 -9.76 14.34 14.13
N LYS A 150 -9.03 13.51 14.85
CA LYS A 150 -9.41 12.88 16.13
C LYS A 150 -10.68 12.02 16.06
N LYS A 151 -11.05 11.53 14.88
CA LYS A 151 -12.16 10.60 14.69
C LYS A 151 -11.88 9.66 13.51
N ASN A 152 -12.57 8.53 13.48
CA ASN A 152 -12.49 7.61 12.35
C ASN A 152 -13.23 8.19 11.15
N VAL A 153 -12.58 8.20 9.99
CA VAL A 153 -13.21 8.60 8.73
C VAL A 153 -14.15 7.49 8.25
N ILE A 154 -13.73 6.24 8.44
CA ILE A 154 -14.56 5.08 8.12
C ILE A 154 -15.13 4.54 9.43
N PRO A 155 -16.45 4.51 9.61
CA PRO A 155 -17.05 3.95 10.82
C PRO A 155 -16.62 2.51 11.03
N SER A 156 -16.37 2.14 12.29
CA SER A 156 -16.16 0.72 12.59
C SER A 156 -17.51 0.04 12.47
N ILE A 157 -17.60 -0.91 11.56
CA ILE A 157 -18.80 -1.71 11.39
C ILE A 157 -18.54 -3.02 12.10
N SER A 158 -19.29 -3.26 13.16
CA SER A 158 -19.35 -4.58 13.77
C SER A 158 -20.33 -5.39 12.93
N THR A 159 -19.80 -6.28 12.16
CA THR A 159 -20.61 -7.29 11.46
C THR A 159 -20.37 -8.63 12.06
#